data_a2938e957bcb08ed650753291ffc4a6c
#
_entry.id   a2938e957bcb08ed650753291ffc4a6c
#
_cell.length_a   1.000
_cell.length_b   1.000
_cell.length_c   1.000
_cell.angle_alpha   90.00
_cell.angle_beta   90.00
_cell.angle_gamma   90.00
#
_symmetry.space_group_name_H-M   'P 1'
#
loop_
_entity.id
_entity.type
_entity.pdbx_description
1 polymer ?
#
loop_
_entity_poly.entity_id
_entity_poly.type
_entity_poly.pdbx_seq_one_letter_code
_entity_poly.pdbx_strand_id
1 'polypeptide(L)'
;ALAGNPDLLLLDEPTTGLDVTTQAHVLELLNFIAKDTGTSMVYVSHDLGAIAQVSDRIIVMYSGEIVLEGPSRSILKKPIHPYTHGLLKSIPKLALAGLPDSMPGSQPQPGSINSGCSFFDRCNFAEKKCKNSSPELEYIGDLETSVRCFNYKSLIEDNSKSNQISKD
;
A
#
# COMPACT_ATOMS: atom_id res chain seq x y z
N ALA A 1 -9.50 -15.55 -19.39
CA ALA A 1 -8.42 -16.02 -18.54
C ALA A 1 -8.82 -17.26 -17.71
N LEU A 2 -10.05 -17.32 -17.18
CA LEU A 2 -10.52 -18.42 -16.31
C LEU A 2 -10.86 -19.73 -17.01
N ALA A 3 -11.06 -19.73 -18.33
CA ALA A 3 -11.52 -20.91 -19.10
C ALA A 3 -10.58 -22.13 -19.05
N GLY A 4 -9.31 -21.92 -18.69
CA GLY A 4 -8.30 -22.97 -18.57
C GLY A 4 -8.09 -23.49 -17.15
N ASN A 5 -8.92 -23.11 -16.18
CA ASN A 5 -8.73 -23.39 -14.75
C ASN A 5 -7.29 -23.13 -14.29
N PRO A 6 -6.81 -21.89 -14.34
CA PRO A 6 -5.43 -21.56 -14.02
C PRO A 6 -5.16 -21.66 -12.50
N ASP A 7 -3.95 -22.05 -12.14
CA ASP A 7 -3.49 -22.00 -10.73
C ASP A 7 -3.23 -20.55 -10.26
N LEU A 8 -2.90 -19.65 -11.20
CA LEU A 8 -2.59 -18.24 -10.94
C LEU A 8 -3.28 -17.33 -11.95
N LEU A 9 -3.97 -16.31 -11.46
CA LEU A 9 -4.60 -15.26 -12.26
C LEU A 9 -3.89 -13.91 -11.99
N LEU A 10 -3.42 -13.26 -13.06
CA LEU A 10 -2.85 -11.91 -12.98
C LEU A 10 -3.90 -10.89 -13.43
N LEU A 11 -4.20 -9.93 -12.56
CA LEU A 11 -5.21 -8.90 -12.75
C LEU A 11 -4.51 -7.53 -12.70
N ASP A 12 -4.37 -6.89 -13.85
CA ASP A 12 -3.75 -5.56 -13.94
C ASP A 12 -4.84 -4.51 -14.15
N GLU A 13 -5.06 -3.69 -13.12
CA GLU A 13 -6.08 -2.64 -13.09
C GLU A 13 -7.49 -3.10 -13.51
N PRO A 14 -8.00 -4.25 -13.03
CA PRO A 14 -9.21 -4.88 -13.60
C PRO A 14 -10.50 -4.11 -13.34
N THR A 15 -10.50 -3.14 -12.42
CA THR A 15 -11.67 -2.31 -12.07
C THR A 15 -11.53 -0.86 -12.52
N THR A 16 -10.46 -0.50 -13.21
CA THR A 16 -10.24 0.86 -13.71
C THR A 16 -11.34 1.25 -14.72
N GLY A 17 -11.93 2.44 -14.49
CA GLY A 17 -13.01 2.97 -15.33
C GLY A 17 -14.41 2.43 -15.01
N LEU A 18 -14.56 1.57 -14.02
CA LEU A 18 -15.86 1.12 -13.52
C LEU A 18 -16.42 2.10 -12.50
N ASP A 19 -17.75 2.23 -12.45
CA ASP A 19 -18.41 2.90 -11.34
C ASP A 19 -18.31 2.07 -10.04
N VAL A 20 -18.52 2.72 -8.88
CA VAL A 20 -18.31 2.12 -7.56
C VAL A 20 -19.15 0.86 -7.34
N THR A 21 -20.37 0.82 -7.87
CA THR A 21 -21.28 -0.33 -7.69
C THR A 21 -20.78 -1.52 -8.51
N THR A 22 -20.45 -1.29 -9.77
CA THR A 22 -19.89 -2.32 -10.66
C THR A 22 -18.55 -2.83 -10.15
N GLN A 23 -17.67 -1.94 -9.66
CA GLN A 23 -16.42 -2.32 -9.03
C GLN A 23 -16.65 -3.25 -7.84
N ALA A 24 -17.58 -2.92 -6.93
CA ALA A 24 -17.88 -3.77 -5.78
C ALA A 24 -18.32 -5.19 -6.20
N HIS A 25 -19.20 -5.31 -7.19
CA HIS A 25 -19.64 -6.60 -7.71
C HIS A 25 -18.49 -7.41 -8.34
N VAL A 26 -17.58 -6.74 -9.08
CA VAL A 26 -16.41 -7.42 -9.64
C VAL A 26 -15.48 -7.94 -8.54
N LEU A 27 -15.25 -7.16 -7.47
CA LEU A 27 -14.43 -7.58 -6.34
C LEU A 27 -15.05 -8.77 -5.60
N GLU A 28 -16.37 -8.76 -5.39
CA GLU A 28 -17.11 -9.90 -4.80
C GLU A 28 -16.97 -11.16 -5.67
N LEU A 29 -17.13 -11.03 -6.99
CA LEU A 29 -16.96 -12.11 -7.95
C LEU A 29 -15.55 -12.71 -7.92
N LEU A 30 -14.52 -11.86 -7.88
CA LEU A 30 -13.12 -12.30 -7.78
C LEU A 30 -12.87 -13.08 -6.49
N ASN A 31 -13.37 -12.59 -5.36
CA ASN A 31 -13.29 -13.30 -4.07
C ASN A 31 -14.02 -14.65 -4.11
N PHE A 32 -15.19 -14.70 -4.74
CA PHE A 32 -15.94 -15.95 -4.90
C PHE A 32 -15.13 -16.95 -5.75
N ILE A 33 -14.62 -16.53 -6.91
CA ILE A 33 -13.83 -17.38 -7.81
C ILE A 33 -12.60 -17.92 -7.10
N ALA A 34 -11.83 -17.04 -6.41
CA ALA A 34 -10.63 -17.45 -5.67
C ALA A 34 -10.92 -18.57 -4.66
N LYS A 35 -12.05 -18.46 -3.93
CA LYS A 35 -12.47 -19.45 -2.93
C LYS A 35 -13.00 -20.73 -3.54
N ASP A 36 -13.78 -20.64 -4.61
CA ASP A 36 -14.46 -21.77 -5.25
C ASP A 36 -13.47 -22.65 -6.04
N THR A 37 -12.55 -22.02 -6.75
CA THR A 37 -11.57 -22.72 -7.61
C THR A 37 -10.22 -22.98 -6.95
N GLY A 38 -9.91 -22.32 -5.84
CA GLY A 38 -8.58 -22.34 -5.22
C GLY A 38 -7.51 -21.59 -6.03
N THR A 39 -7.90 -20.81 -7.05
CA THR A 39 -6.99 -20.04 -7.90
C THR A 39 -6.32 -18.93 -7.10
N SER A 40 -4.99 -18.88 -7.12
CA SER A 40 -4.24 -17.76 -6.57
C SER A 40 -4.37 -16.53 -7.46
N MET A 41 -4.43 -15.32 -6.86
CA MET A 41 -4.58 -14.09 -7.63
C MET A 41 -3.50 -13.06 -7.27
N VAL A 42 -2.92 -12.42 -8.29
CA VAL A 42 -2.13 -11.19 -8.15
C VAL A 42 -2.97 -10.05 -8.72
N TYR A 43 -3.38 -9.15 -7.84
CA TYR A 43 -4.23 -8.00 -8.16
C TYR A 43 -3.40 -6.72 -8.11
N VAL A 44 -3.18 -6.07 -9.25
CA VAL A 44 -2.47 -4.79 -9.36
C VAL A 44 -3.49 -3.67 -9.48
N SER A 45 -3.39 -2.66 -8.62
CA SER A 45 -4.24 -1.47 -8.68
C SER A 45 -3.61 -0.30 -7.93
N HIS A 46 -4.00 0.92 -8.31
CA HIS A 46 -3.74 2.14 -7.55
C HIS A 46 -4.84 2.42 -6.50
N ASP A 47 -5.96 1.70 -6.54
CA ASP A 47 -7.06 1.81 -5.57
C ASP A 47 -6.81 0.92 -4.35
N LEU A 48 -6.27 1.53 -3.30
CA LEU A 48 -5.99 0.84 -2.04
C LEU A 48 -7.28 0.31 -1.36
N GLY A 49 -8.42 0.96 -1.62
CA GLY A 49 -9.73 0.51 -1.10
C GLY A 49 -10.16 -0.81 -1.74
N ALA A 50 -9.95 -0.98 -3.05
CA ALA A 50 -10.19 -2.24 -3.76
C ALA A 50 -9.24 -3.34 -3.26
N ILE A 51 -7.93 -3.04 -3.18
CA ILE A 51 -6.90 -3.98 -2.68
C ILE A 51 -7.25 -4.46 -1.27
N ALA A 52 -7.69 -3.57 -0.39
CA ALA A 52 -8.05 -3.90 0.99
C ALA A 52 -9.20 -4.93 1.10
N GLN A 53 -10.07 -5.03 0.10
CA GLN A 53 -11.22 -5.93 0.09
C GLN A 53 -10.89 -7.33 -0.42
N VAL A 54 -9.86 -7.48 -1.25
CA VAL A 54 -9.59 -8.74 -1.96
C VAL A 54 -8.28 -9.41 -1.59
N SER A 55 -7.34 -8.69 -0.94
CA SER A 55 -5.98 -9.18 -0.76
C SER A 55 -5.70 -9.68 0.66
N ASP A 56 -5.14 -10.88 0.78
CA ASP A 56 -4.58 -11.40 2.04
C ASP A 56 -3.24 -10.74 2.37
N ARG A 57 -2.45 -10.44 1.34
CA ARG A 57 -1.14 -9.77 1.43
C ARG A 57 -1.08 -8.59 0.48
N ILE A 58 -0.39 -7.55 0.88
CA ILE A 58 -0.18 -6.35 0.07
C ILE A 58 1.32 -6.15 -0.16
N ILE A 59 1.67 -5.81 -1.39
CA ILE A 59 2.99 -5.31 -1.78
C ILE A 59 2.79 -3.87 -2.25
N VAL A 60 3.50 -2.94 -1.62
CA VAL A 60 3.49 -1.53 -2.03
C VAL A 60 4.77 -1.22 -2.79
N MET A 61 4.63 -0.69 -3.99
CA MET A 61 5.75 -0.30 -4.85
C MET A 61 5.82 1.21 -5.01
N TYR A 62 7.03 1.74 -5.06
CA TYR A 62 7.31 3.14 -5.37
C TYR A 62 8.55 3.24 -6.25
N SER A 63 8.46 3.93 -7.38
CA SER A 63 9.56 4.09 -8.37
C SER A 63 10.26 2.78 -8.75
N GLY A 64 9.50 1.69 -8.93
CA GLY A 64 10.02 0.37 -9.31
C GLY A 64 10.57 -0.47 -8.17
N GLU A 65 10.59 0.03 -6.94
CA GLU A 65 11.08 -0.68 -5.76
C GLU A 65 9.93 -1.12 -4.84
N ILE A 66 10.04 -2.29 -4.23
CA ILE A 66 9.16 -2.71 -3.14
C ILE A 66 9.56 -1.91 -1.89
N VAL A 67 8.62 -1.10 -1.38
CA VAL A 67 8.84 -0.26 -0.20
C VAL A 67 8.19 -0.82 1.07
N LEU A 68 7.17 -1.66 0.90
CA LEU A 68 6.48 -2.33 2.00
C LEU A 68 5.81 -3.60 1.49
N GLU A 69 5.86 -4.69 2.24
CA GLU A 69 5.09 -5.91 1.96
C GLU A 69 4.69 -6.62 3.24
N GLY A 70 3.52 -7.26 3.25
CA GLY A 70 3.07 -8.01 4.41
C GLY A 70 1.59 -8.35 4.37
N PRO A 71 1.04 -8.91 5.46
CA PRO A 71 -0.39 -9.16 5.59
C PRO A 71 -1.20 -7.87 5.47
N SER A 72 -2.31 -7.90 4.72
CA SER A 72 -3.17 -6.73 4.50
C SER A 72 -3.58 -6.07 5.81
N ARG A 73 -3.97 -6.89 6.80
CA ARG A 73 -4.34 -6.40 8.14
C ARG A 73 -3.23 -5.59 8.84
N SER A 74 -1.96 -6.00 8.67
CA SER A 74 -0.82 -5.31 9.28
C SER A 74 -0.57 -3.98 8.58
N ILE A 75 -0.53 -3.98 7.25
CA ILE A 75 -0.24 -2.80 6.44
C ILE A 75 -1.34 -1.74 6.58
N LEU A 76 -2.61 -2.14 6.56
CA LEU A 76 -3.74 -1.20 6.64
C LEU A 76 -3.92 -0.60 8.03
N LYS A 77 -3.63 -1.37 9.10
CA LYS A 77 -3.76 -0.89 10.49
C LYS A 77 -2.54 -0.13 10.99
N LYS A 78 -1.34 -0.54 10.55
CA LYS A 78 -0.05 0.01 11.01
C LYS A 78 0.89 0.23 9.83
N PRO A 79 0.64 1.24 8.98
CA PRO A 79 1.52 1.56 7.85
C PRO A 79 2.86 2.08 8.38
N ILE A 80 3.92 1.28 8.26
CA ILE A 80 5.26 1.61 8.75
C ILE A 80 6.19 2.19 7.68
N HIS A 81 5.66 2.49 6.49
CA HIS A 81 6.36 3.24 5.45
C HIS A 81 5.68 4.59 5.19
N PRO A 82 6.41 5.72 5.11
CA PRO A 82 5.82 7.05 4.93
C PRO A 82 4.91 7.18 3.71
N TYR A 83 5.27 6.56 2.59
CA TYR A 83 4.45 6.54 1.37
C TYR A 83 3.10 5.84 1.62
N THR A 84 3.12 4.65 2.21
CA THR A 84 1.88 3.90 2.51
C THR A 84 1.01 4.65 3.52
N HIS A 85 1.63 5.28 4.52
CA HIS A 85 0.93 6.13 5.48
C HIS A 85 0.22 7.31 4.78
N GLY A 86 0.89 7.96 3.82
CA GLY A 86 0.30 9.02 3.01
C GLY A 86 -0.84 8.52 2.12
N LEU A 87 -0.68 7.35 1.47
CA LEU A 87 -1.73 6.73 0.66
C LEU A 87 -3.00 6.48 1.48
N LEU A 88 -2.85 5.89 2.68
CA LEU A 88 -4.00 5.62 3.56
C LEU A 88 -4.69 6.90 4.07
N LYS A 89 -3.94 7.98 4.27
CA LYS A 89 -4.50 9.31 4.62
C LYS A 89 -5.25 9.97 3.46
N SER A 90 -4.86 9.65 2.24
CA SER A 90 -5.50 10.20 1.03
C SER A 90 -6.82 9.50 0.67
N ILE A 91 -7.18 8.38 1.33
CA ILE A 91 -8.46 7.71 1.13
C ILE A 91 -9.57 8.60 1.73
N PRO A 92 -10.59 9.01 0.94
CA PRO A 92 -11.71 9.80 1.46
C PRO A 92 -12.44 9.04 2.57
N LYS A 93 -12.52 9.62 3.75
CA LYS A 93 -13.34 9.08 4.86
C LYS A 93 -14.70 9.77 4.82
N LEU A 94 -15.75 9.03 4.58
CA LEU A 94 -17.15 9.53 4.52
C LEU A 94 -17.59 10.32 5.77
N ALA A 95 -16.90 10.17 6.90
CA ALA A 95 -17.28 10.78 8.18
C ALA A 95 -16.53 12.07 8.55
N LEU A 96 -15.53 12.50 7.78
CA LEU A 96 -14.74 13.69 8.10
C LEU A 96 -14.96 14.76 7.02
N ALA A 97 -15.55 15.89 7.42
CA ALA A 97 -15.63 17.10 6.59
C ALA A 97 -14.21 17.67 6.41
N GLY A 98 -13.61 17.48 5.25
CA GLY A 98 -12.31 18.03 4.89
C GLY A 98 -11.79 17.43 3.58
N LEU A 99 -10.94 18.19 2.88
CA LEU A 99 -10.21 17.64 1.74
C LEU A 99 -9.19 16.61 2.23
N PRO A 100 -9.01 15.49 1.51
CA PRO A 100 -7.97 14.53 1.82
C PRO A 100 -6.58 15.19 1.83
N ASP A 101 -5.72 14.79 2.75
CA ASP A 101 -4.34 15.26 2.77
C ASP A 101 -3.61 14.81 1.51
N SER A 102 -3.17 15.76 0.69
CA SER A 102 -2.36 15.45 -0.48
C SER A 102 -0.90 15.23 -0.08
N MET A 103 -0.27 14.21 -0.64
CA MET A 103 1.18 14.02 -0.48
C MET A 103 1.94 15.14 -1.22
N PRO A 104 2.94 15.78 -0.58
CA PRO A 104 3.74 16.82 -1.22
C PRO A 104 4.60 16.25 -2.36
N GLY A 105 4.99 17.14 -3.26
CA GLY A 105 5.94 16.86 -4.35
C GLY A 105 5.38 15.98 -5.47
N SER A 106 6.21 15.78 -6.50
CA SER A 106 5.92 14.96 -7.67
C SER A 106 6.66 13.63 -7.59
N GLN A 107 6.15 12.64 -8.31
CA GLN A 107 6.88 11.38 -8.50
C GLN A 107 8.19 11.64 -9.27
N PRO A 108 9.32 10.98 -8.91
CA PRO A 108 10.56 11.09 -9.68
C PRO A 108 10.33 10.65 -11.12
N GLN A 109 11.01 11.29 -12.05
CA GLN A 109 10.93 10.87 -13.45
C GLN A 109 11.53 9.47 -13.64
N PRO A 110 10.98 8.64 -14.53
CA PRO A 110 11.56 7.35 -14.86
C PRO A 110 13.03 7.52 -15.28
N GLY A 111 13.93 6.74 -14.67
CA GLY A 111 15.36 6.82 -14.95
C GLY A 111 16.15 7.89 -14.16
N SER A 112 15.52 8.73 -13.36
CA SER A 112 16.21 9.57 -12.39
C SER A 112 16.63 8.70 -11.19
N ILE A 113 17.82 8.12 -11.27
CA ILE A 113 18.39 7.30 -10.18
C ILE A 113 19.00 8.25 -9.16
N ASN A 114 18.33 8.38 -8.01
CA ASN A 114 18.94 8.99 -6.84
C ASN A 114 19.77 7.93 -6.10
N SER A 115 20.95 8.31 -5.63
CA SER A 115 21.81 7.44 -4.82
C SER A 115 21.23 7.13 -3.43
N GLY A 116 20.11 7.77 -3.07
CA GLY A 116 19.42 7.64 -1.80
C GLY A 116 18.07 6.96 -1.90
N CYS A 117 17.26 7.13 -0.86
CA CYS A 117 15.89 6.64 -0.80
C CYS A 117 15.04 7.27 -1.92
N SER A 118 14.36 6.45 -2.72
CA SER A 118 13.52 6.89 -3.85
C SER A 118 12.37 7.82 -3.42
N PHE A 119 11.92 7.72 -2.17
CA PHE A 119 10.85 8.55 -1.60
C PHE A 119 11.36 9.80 -0.87
N PHE A 120 12.67 10.07 -0.85
CA PHE A 120 13.30 11.15 -0.05
C PHE A 120 12.63 12.51 -0.23
N ASP A 121 12.43 12.97 -1.45
CA ASP A 121 11.94 14.33 -1.75
C ASP A 121 10.47 14.58 -1.32
N ARG A 122 9.73 13.52 -1.05
CA ARG A 122 8.31 13.56 -0.64
C ARG A 122 8.09 13.10 0.80
N CYS A 123 9.15 12.74 1.50
CA CYS A 123 9.08 12.12 2.81
C CYS A 123 9.13 13.15 3.93
N ASN A 124 8.06 13.28 4.71
CA ASN A 124 8.01 14.15 5.88
C ASN A 124 8.87 13.63 7.06
N PHE A 125 9.38 12.40 6.96
CA PHE A 125 10.24 11.74 7.96
C PHE A 125 11.68 11.60 7.43
N ALA A 126 12.05 12.37 6.39
CA ALA A 126 13.36 12.25 5.76
C ALA A 126 14.49 12.76 6.67
N GLU A 127 15.56 12.00 6.76
CA GLU A 127 16.80 12.36 7.44
C GLU A 127 17.96 12.48 6.43
N LYS A 128 19.09 13.05 6.88
CA LYS A 128 20.28 13.23 6.03
C LYS A 128 20.78 11.91 5.41
N LYS A 129 20.68 10.80 6.15
CA LYS A 129 21.06 9.46 5.65
C LYS A 129 20.22 9.02 4.46
N CYS A 130 18.91 9.37 4.43
CA CYS A 130 18.00 9.01 3.35
C CYS A 130 18.37 9.66 2.01
N LYS A 131 19.08 10.80 2.03
CA LYS A 131 19.54 11.48 0.81
C LYS A 131 20.69 10.73 0.13
N ASN A 132 21.55 10.10 0.94
CA ASN A 132 22.82 9.56 0.47
C ASN A 132 22.85 8.04 0.37
N SER A 133 21.86 7.37 0.95
CA SER A 133 21.79 5.91 1.00
C SER A 133 20.36 5.43 0.79
N SER A 134 20.19 4.37 0.01
CA SER A 134 18.91 3.66 -0.11
C SER A 134 18.79 2.64 1.04
N PRO A 135 17.65 2.60 1.77
CA PRO A 135 17.45 1.55 2.76
C PRO A 135 17.27 0.18 2.10
N GLU A 136 17.69 -0.86 2.77
CA GLU A 136 17.37 -2.23 2.38
C GLU A 136 15.95 -2.62 2.82
N LEU A 137 15.40 -3.67 2.19
CA LEU A 137 14.11 -4.23 2.60
C LEU A 137 14.34 -5.12 3.83
N GLU A 138 13.92 -4.65 5.00
CA GLU A 138 14.11 -5.30 6.30
C GLU A 138 12.81 -5.97 6.76
N TYR A 139 12.89 -7.23 7.18
CA TYR A 139 11.75 -7.96 7.73
C TYR A 139 11.56 -7.67 9.22
N ILE A 140 10.35 -7.26 9.60
CA ILE A 140 9.95 -6.93 10.98
C ILE A 140 9.03 -8.04 11.49
N GLY A 141 9.59 -8.95 12.26
CA GLY A 141 8.92 -10.18 12.71
C GLY A 141 7.60 -9.94 13.46
N ASP A 142 7.55 -8.98 14.39
CA ASP A 142 6.36 -8.64 15.19
C ASP A 142 5.17 -8.17 14.35
N LEU A 143 5.41 -7.68 13.13
CA LEU A 143 4.40 -7.20 12.19
C LEU A 143 4.22 -8.12 10.99
N GLU A 144 5.02 -9.17 10.85
CA GLU A 144 5.08 -10.05 9.67
C GLU A 144 5.24 -9.25 8.36
N THR A 145 5.96 -8.13 8.41
CA THR A 145 6.00 -7.11 7.36
C THR A 145 7.44 -6.77 7.02
N SER A 146 7.78 -6.68 5.73
CA SER A 146 9.06 -6.16 5.27
C SER A 146 8.92 -4.70 4.89
N VAL A 147 9.88 -3.85 5.27
CA VAL A 147 9.87 -2.41 5.01
C VAL A 147 11.21 -1.91 4.52
N ARG A 148 11.19 -1.04 3.50
CA ARG A 148 12.36 -0.34 2.97
C ARG A 148 12.39 1.10 3.50
N CYS A 149 12.72 1.28 4.79
CA CYS A 149 12.73 2.59 5.43
C CYS A 149 13.67 2.62 6.65
N PHE A 150 14.58 3.59 6.72
CA PHE A 150 15.44 3.78 7.90
C PHE A 150 14.66 4.22 9.16
N ASN A 151 13.53 4.90 8.98
CA ASN A 151 12.81 5.58 10.05
C ASN A 151 11.45 4.92 10.37
N TYR A 152 11.26 3.64 10.04
CA TYR A 152 10.00 2.94 10.27
C TYR A 152 9.58 2.90 11.74
N LYS A 153 10.55 2.91 12.69
CA LYS A 153 10.26 2.90 14.13
C LYS A 153 9.50 4.14 14.59
N SER A 154 9.85 5.31 14.06
CA SER A 154 9.14 6.57 14.36
C SER A 154 7.67 6.52 13.92
N LEU A 155 7.37 5.84 12.82
CA LEU A 155 5.99 5.63 12.36
C LEU A 155 5.21 4.65 13.24
N ILE A 156 5.87 3.65 13.83
CA ILE A 156 5.23 2.74 14.79
C ILE A 156 4.77 3.53 16.02
N GLU A 157 5.59 4.44 16.53
CA GLU A 157 5.28 5.30 17.68
C GLU A 157 4.15 6.28 17.37
N ASP A 158 4.17 6.91 16.20
CA ASP A 158 3.14 7.87 15.76
C ASP A 158 1.77 7.20 15.60
N ASN A 159 1.72 6.03 14.97
CA ASN A 159 0.52 5.21 14.85
C ASN A 159 -0.05 4.78 16.21
N SER A 160 0.80 4.59 17.21
CA SER A 160 0.37 4.21 18.57
C SER A 160 -0.33 5.37 19.28
N LYS A 161 0.12 6.61 19.08
CA LYS A 161 -0.48 7.83 19.65
C LYS A 161 -1.83 8.16 19.02
N SER A 162 -1.94 8.00 17.69
CA SER A 162 -3.17 8.29 16.94
C SER A 162 -4.33 7.38 17.33
N ASN A 163 -4.05 6.13 17.73
CA ASN A 163 -5.06 5.16 18.17
C ASN A 163 -5.57 5.38 19.62
N GLN A 164 -4.90 6.19 20.42
CA GLN A 164 -5.35 6.55 21.77
C GLN A 164 -6.37 7.69 21.76
N ILE A 165 -6.25 8.62 20.81
CA ILE A 165 -7.14 9.80 20.71
C ILE A 165 -8.54 9.43 20.16
N SER A 166 -8.69 8.30 19.47
CA SER A 166 -9.98 7.87 18.91
C SER A 166 -10.80 6.97 19.84
N LYS A 167 -10.41 6.83 21.12
CA LYS A 167 -11.11 6.02 22.13
C LYS A 167 -11.75 6.86 23.25
N ASP A 168 -11.58 8.16 23.22
CA ASP A 168 -12.25 9.15 24.05
C ASP A 168 -13.32 9.88 23.21
#